data_a3d67e1502a30a88274a2b466a6fa1a9
#
_entry.id   a3d67e1502a30a88274a2b466a6fa1a9
#
_cell.length_a   1.000
_cell.length_b   1.000
_cell.length_c   1.000
_cell.angle_alpha   90.00
_cell.angle_beta   90.00
_cell.angle_gamma   90.00
#
_symmetry.space_group_name_H-M   'P 1'
#
loop_
_entity.id
_entity.type
_entity.pdbx_description
1 polymer ?
#
loop_
_entity_poly.entity_id
_entity_poly.type
_entity_poly.pdbx_seq_one_letter_code
_entity_poly.pdbx_strand_id
1 'polypeptide(L)'
;FAEFRYFSFAGGRILNLMKEPEMQGNRVSPESGDIVMEHVSFGYQKKTVLHDVSVTMKKGALTALVGPSGSGKSTLLKLCARFYDPQTGKVFFNGTDISKVDPESLMKHISMVFQNVYLFQDTIKNNIRFGKPDATDAEIEEAARKACCHDFIMKLPKGYETLVGEGGCTLSGGEKQRISIARAILKEAPVVLLDE
;
A
#
# COMPACT_ATOMS: atom_id res chain seq x y z
N PHE A 1 -25.67 13.45 33.24
CA PHE A 1 -26.35 12.44 32.36
C PHE A 1 -25.89 12.53 30.90
N ALA A 2 -25.61 13.73 30.35
CA ALA A 2 -25.16 13.89 28.96
C ALA A 2 -23.73 13.31 28.75
N GLU A 3 -22.81 13.58 29.66
CA GLU A 3 -21.44 13.06 29.61
C GLU A 3 -21.39 11.54 29.69
N PHE A 4 -22.20 10.91 30.53
CA PHE A 4 -22.26 9.46 30.64
C PHE A 4 -22.75 8.80 29.33
N ARG A 5 -23.68 9.43 28.63
CA ARG A 5 -24.13 8.97 27.30
C ARG A 5 -23.02 9.09 26.26
N TYR A 6 -22.24 10.18 26.32
CA TYR A 6 -21.12 10.36 25.39
C TYR A 6 -20.03 9.30 25.60
N PHE A 7 -19.65 9.04 26.85
CA PHE A 7 -18.68 7.97 27.18
C PHE A 7 -19.18 6.58 26.80
N SER A 8 -20.46 6.30 27.04
CA SER A 8 -21.07 5.02 26.66
C SER A 8 -21.10 4.83 25.14
N PHE A 9 -21.37 5.89 24.37
CA PHE A 9 -21.35 5.84 22.91
C PHE A 9 -19.92 5.67 22.36
N ALA A 10 -18.95 6.40 22.90
CA ALA A 10 -17.54 6.28 22.50
C ALA A 10 -16.99 4.88 22.86
N GLY A 11 -17.29 4.40 24.07
CA GLY A 11 -16.91 3.04 24.51
C GLY A 11 -17.53 1.96 23.63
N GLY A 12 -18.80 2.12 23.24
CA GLY A 12 -19.47 1.19 22.32
C GLY A 12 -18.79 1.12 20.94
N ARG A 13 -18.35 2.27 20.41
CA ARG A 13 -17.60 2.30 19.13
C ARG A 13 -16.25 1.59 19.22
N ILE A 14 -15.51 1.81 20.31
CA ILE A 14 -14.22 1.12 20.56
C ILE A 14 -14.44 -0.38 20.68
N LEU A 15 -15.43 -0.82 21.47
CA LEU A 15 -15.75 -2.24 21.61
C LEU A 15 -16.19 -2.89 20.31
N ASN A 16 -16.91 -2.17 19.45
CA ASN A 16 -17.28 -2.69 18.14
C ASN A 16 -16.04 -2.82 17.24
N LEU A 17 -15.13 -1.85 17.26
CA LEU A 17 -13.87 -1.93 16.51
C LEU A 17 -13.01 -3.12 16.97
N MET A 18 -12.93 -3.36 18.28
CA MET A 18 -12.20 -4.51 18.85
C MET A 18 -12.83 -5.87 18.52
N LYS A 19 -14.10 -5.90 18.11
CA LYS A 19 -14.80 -7.12 17.68
C LYS A 19 -14.71 -7.41 16.20
N GLU A 20 -14.19 -6.43 15.40
CA GLU A 20 -13.99 -6.69 13.98
C GLU A 20 -13.00 -7.84 13.80
N PRO A 21 -13.33 -8.83 12.95
CA PRO A 21 -12.47 -9.98 12.75
C PRO A 21 -11.15 -9.53 12.08
N GLU A 22 -10.05 -9.92 12.66
CA GLU A 22 -8.73 -9.73 12.06
C GLU A 22 -8.56 -10.64 10.84
N MET A 23 -7.85 -10.13 9.82
CA MET A 23 -7.45 -10.97 8.70
C MET A 23 -6.50 -12.06 9.18
N GLN A 24 -6.89 -13.30 8.98
CA GLN A 24 -6.13 -14.45 9.42
C GLN A 24 -5.41 -15.12 8.24
N GLY A 25 -4.27 -15.71 8.53
CA GLY A 25 -3.51 -16.56 7.62
C GLY A 25 -2.34 -17.16 8.37
N ASN A 26 -2.02 -18.41 8.07
CA ASN A 26 -0.96 -19.16 8.75
C ASN A 26 0.13 -19.65 7.80
N ARG A 27 0.02 -19.35 6.51
CA ARG A 27 1.03 -19.72 5.51
C ARG A 27 2.02 -18.59 5.31
N VAL A 28 3.26 -18.96 5.11
CA VAL A 28 4.30 -18.00 4.67
C VAL A 28 4.03 -17.62 3.21
N SER A 29 4.21 -16.34 2.88
CA SER A 29 4.08 -15.85 1.52
C SER A 29 5.15 -16.46 0.61
N PRO A 30 4.81 -16.82 -0.63
CA PRO A 30 5.81 -17.06 -1.66
C PRO A 30 6.71 -15.83 -1.84
N GLU A 31 7.99 -16.05 -2.10
CA GLU A 31 8.95 -14.95 -2.28
C GLU A 31 8.69 -14.14 -3.54
N SER A 32 8.24 -14.78 -4.61
CA SER A 32 7.88 -14.09 -5.86
C SER A 32 7.07 -15.01 -6.77
N GLY A 33 6.38 -14.47 -7.76
CA GLY A 33 5.63 -15.24 -8.74
C GLY A 33 4.56 -14.39 -9.45
N ASP A 34 3.72 -15.07 -10.22
CA ASP A 34 2.58 -14.46 -10.86
C ASP A 34 1.50 -14.13 -9.82
N ILE A 35 0.76 -13.04 -10.05
CA ILE A 35 -0.50 -12.78 -9.35
C ILE A 35 -1.63 -13.20 -10.28
N VAL A 36 -2.51 -14.06 -9.80
CA VAL A 36 -3.66 -14.58 -10.56
C VAL A 36 -4.94 -14.31 -9.81
N MET A 37 -5.90 -13.71 -10.46
CA MET A 37 -7.27 -13.58 -10.00
C MET A 37 -8.14 -14.55 -10.77
N GLU A 38 -9.00 -15.31 -10.06
CA GLU A 38 -9.92 -16.26 -10.66
C GLU A 38 -11.35 -15.97 -10.19
N HIS A 39 -12.21 -15.59 -11.13
CA HIS A 39 -13.63 -15.34 -10.91
C HIS A 39 -13.93 -14.39 -9.74
N VAL A 40 -13.10 -13.33 -9.59
CA VAL A 40 -13.15 -12.42 -8.46
C VAL A 40 -14.31 -11.43 -8.61
N SER A 41 -15.22 -11.45 -7.61
CA SER A 41 -16.19 -10.37 -7.43
C SER A 41 -16.01 -9.74 -6.06
N PHE A 42 -16.12 -8.42 -6.03
CA PHE A 42 -15.95 -7.64 -4.81
C PHE A 42 -16.72 -6.32 -4.84
N GLY A 43 -17.22 -5.91 -3.70
CA GLY A 43 -17.84 -4.60 -3.51
C GLY A 43 -17.71 -4.08 -2.09
N TYR A 44 -17.79 -2.77 -1.97
CA TYR A 44 -17.86 -2.11 -0.68
C TYR A 44 -19.31 -2.04 -0.21
N GLN A 45 -19.59 -2.58 0.97
CA GLN A 45 -20.95 -2.62 1.53
C GLN A 45 -21.94 -3.30 0.56
N LYS A 46 -22.92 -2.55 0.02
CA LYS A 46 -23.96 -3.05 -0.90
C LYS A 46 -23.65 -2.82 -2.39
N LYS A 47 -22.54 -2.13 -2.71
CA LYS A 47 -22.21 -1.77 -4.10
C LYS A 47 -21.08 -2.68 -4.60
N THR A 48 -21.40 -3.61 -5.51
CA THR A 48 -20.40 -4.40 -6.23
C THR A 48 -19.62 -3.51 -7.18
N VAL A 49 -18.29 -3.66 -7.19
CA VAL A 49 -17.33 -2.87 -7.99
C VAL A 49 -16.61 -3.74 -9.01
N LEU A 50 -16.26 -4.96 -8.64
CA LEU A 50 -15.65 -5.96 -9.52
C LEU A 50 -16.64 -7.11 -9.73
N HIS A 51 -16.82 -7.51 -10.98
CA HIS A 51 -17.77 -8.54 -11.38
C HIS A 51 -17.04 -9.63 -12.17
N ASP A 52 -16.86 -10.80 -11.58
CA ASP A 52 -16.30 -12.00 -12.23
C ASP A 52 -14.98 -11.76 -12.96
N VAL A 53 -14.04 -11.07 -12.32
CA VAL A 53 -12.76 -10.69 -12.92
C VAL A 53 -11.78 -11.85 -12.84
N SER A 54 -11.26 -12.25 -14.00
CA SER A 54 -10.17 -13.21 -14.11
C SER A 54 -9.01 -12.59 -14.88
N VAL A 55 -7.82 -12.51 -14.26
CA VAL A 55 -6.63 -11.89 -14.85
C VAL A 55 -5.36 -12.51 -14.28
N THR A 56 -4.34 -12.63 -15.14
CA THR A 56 -2.99 -13.07 -14.73
C THR A 56 -1.99 -11.93 -14.95
N MET A 57 -1.33 -11.52 -13.89
CA MET A 57 -0.22 -10.58 -13.90
C MET A 57 1.08 -11.36 -13.76
N LYS A 58 1.86 -11.41 -14.85
CA LYS A 58 3.07 -12.23 -14.92
C LYS A 58 4.22 -11.62 -14.14
N LYS A 59 4.98 -12.46 -13.43
CA LYS A 59 6.25 -12.08 -12.80
C LYS A 59 7.19 -11.45 -13.84
N GLY A 60 7.84 -10.35 -13.44
CA GLY A 60 8.81 -9.64 -14.30
C GLY A 60 8.19 -8.86 -15.46
N ALA A 61 6.86 -8.80 -15.55
CA ALA A 61 6.15 -8.02 -16.56
C ALA A 61 5.54 -6.75 -15.95
N LEU A 62 5.41 -5.71 -16.76
CA LEU A 62 4.60 -4.54 -16.46
C LEU A 62 3.17 -4.80 -16.94
N THR A 63 2.22 -4.81 -15.99
CA THR A 63 0.79 -4.94 -16.30
C THR A 63 0.10 -3.60 -16.08
N ALA A 64 -0.47 -3.01 -17.12
CA ALA A 64 -1.24 -1.76 -17.02
C ALA A 64 -2.74 -2.05 -16.93
N LEU A 65 -3.39 -1.49 -15.90
CA LEU A 65 -4.84 -1.52 -15.74
C LEU A 65 -5.44 -0.24 -16.34
N VAL A 66 -6.16 -0.37 -17.44
CA VAL A 66 -6.73 0.76 -18.17
C VAL A 66 -8.26 0.75 -18.06
N GLY A 67 -8.86 1.92 -17.88
CA GLY A 67 -10.29 2.06 -17.77
C GLY A 67 -10.72 3.42 -17.20
N PRO A 68 -12.00 3.79 -17.29
CA PRO A 68 -12.51 5.05 -16.78
C PRO A 68 -12.37 5.16 -15.25
N SER A 69 -12.52 6.38 -14.74
CA SER A 69 -12.59 6.59 -13.28
C SER A 69 -13.75 5.79 -12.69
N GLY A 70 -13.52 5.15 -11.53
CA GLY A 70 -14.53 4.32 -10.86
C GLY A 70 -14.70 2.91 -11.43
N SER A 71 -13.90 2.48 -12.43
CA SER A 71 -13.97 1.11 -13.00
C SER A 71 -13.40 0.01 -12.10
N GLY A 72 -12.92 0.33 -10.90
CA GLY A 72 -12.44 -0.67 -9.94
C GLY A 72 -10.92 -0.93 -9.97
N LYS A 73 -10.10 -0.15 -10.73
CA LYS A 73 -8.64 -0.34 -10.80
C LYS A 73 -7.96 -0.35 -9.44
N SER A 74 -8.19 0.68 -8.63
CA SER A 74 -7.66 0.76 -7.25
C SER A 74 -8.18 -0.36 -6.36
N THR A 75 -9.43 -0.80 -6.57
CA THR A 75 -10.01 -1.92 -5.83
C THR A 75 -9.30 -3.22 -6.17
N LEU A 76 -8.98 -3.44 -7.45
CA LEU A 76 -8.24 -4.60 -7.90
C LEU A 76 -6.84 -4.63 -7.27
N LEU A 77 -6.12 -3.50 -7.27
CA LEU A 77 -4.81 -3.40 -6.61
C LEU A 77 -4.89 -3.70 -5.10
N LYS A 78 -5.93 -3.20 -4.42
CA LYS A 78 -6.16 -3.48 -2.99
C LYS A 78 -6.43 -4.95 -2.70
N LEU A 79 -7.09 -5.67 -3.62
CA LEU A 79 -7.27 -7.12 -3.51
C LEU A 79 -5.96 -7.88 -3.77
N CYS A 80 -5.12 -7.42 -4.73
CA CYS A 80 -3.77 -7.98 -4.92
C CYS A 80 -2.90 -7.84 -3.65
N ALA A 81 -3.02 -6.69 -2.97
CA ALA A 81 -2.33 -6.44 -1.70
C ALA A 81 -3.03 -7.08 -0.50
N ARG A 82 -4.17 -7.76 -0.70
CA ARG A 82 -4.99 -8.33 0.37
C ARG A 82 -5.36 -7.31 1.45
N PHE A 83 -5.72 -6.07 1.08
CA PHE A 83 -6.39 -5.17 2.02
C PHE A 83 -7.85 -5.56 2.25
N TYR A 84 -8.38 -6.39 1.36
CA TYR A 84 -9.69 -7.04 1.45
C TYR A 84 -9.58 -8.44 0.86
N ASP A 85 -10.36 -9.37 1.37
CA ASP A 85 -10.59 -10.65 0.72
C ASP A 85 -11.80 -10.53 -0.24
N PRO A 86 -11.78 -11.18 -1.42
CA PRO A 86 -12.88 -11.11 -2.38
C PRO A 86 -14.13 -11.79 -1.81
N GLN A 87 -15.33 -11.35 -2.23
CA GLN A 87 -16.59 -11.95 -1.84
C GLN A 87 -16.82 -13.29 -2.56
N THR A 88 -16.38 -13.38 -3.81
CA THR A 88 -16.34 -14.64 -4.59
C THR A 88 -15.05 -14.71 -5.38
N GLY A 89 -14.66 -15.91 -5.79
CA GLY A 89 -13.39 -16.14 -6.47
C GLY A 89 -12.19 -16.16 -5.52
N LYS A 90 -11.00 -16.10 -6.11
CA LYS A 90 -9.75 -16.17 -5.34
C LYS A 90 -8.66 -15.33 -5.99
N VAL A 91 -7.72 -14.88 -5.15
CA VAL A 91 -6.47 -14.27 -5.59
C VAL A 91 -5.32 -15.17 -5.17
N PHE A 92 -4.43 -15.43 -6.09
CA PHE A 92 -3.26 -16.28 -5.89
C PHE A 92 -1.98 -15.46 -6.07
N PHE A 93 -0.99 -15.73 -5.26
CA PHE A 93 0.39 -15.29 -5.47
C PHE A 93 1.27 -16.54 -5.61
N ASN A 94 1.88 -16.70 -6.78
CA ASN A 94 2.66 -17.91 -7.14
C ASN A 94 1.91 -19.22 -6.82
N GLY A 95 0.66 -19.33 -7.24
CA GLY A 95 -0.21 -20.50 -7.03
C GLY A 95 -0.71 -20.68 -5.59
N THR A 96 -0.31 -19.83 -4.64
CA THR A 96 -0.80 -19.86 -3.26
C THR A 96 -1.96 -18.88 -3.08
N ASP A 97 -3.11 -19.37 -2.63
CA ASP A 97 -4.28 -18.57 -2.26
C ASP A 97 -3.90 -17.59 -1.13
N ILE A 98 -3.90 -16.27 -1.44
CA ILE A 98 -3.44 -15.25 -0.50
C ILE A 98 -4.33 -15.11 0.74
N SER A 99 -5.59 -15.58 0.69
CA SER A 99 -6.48 -15.59 1.86
C SER A 99 -5.98 -16.48 2.99
N LYS A 100 -5.06 -17.41 2.68
CA LYS A 100 -4.45 -18.33 3.65
C LYS A 100 -3.05 -17.91 4.10
N VAL A 101 -2.50 -16.87 3.47
CA VAL A 101 -1.15 -16.37 3.76
C VAL A 101 -1.24 -15.40 4.95
N ASP A 102 -0.24 -15.43 5.83
CA ASP A 102 -0.11 -14.43 6.87
C ASP A 102 0.03 -13.02 6.25
N PRO A 103 -0.83 -12.05 6.62
CA PRO A 103 -0.82 -10.71 6.02
C PRO A 103 0.54 -10.00 6.15
N GLU A 104 1.23 -10.13 7.27
CA GLU A 104 2.53 -9.52 7.48
C GLU A 104 3.59 -10.15 6.54
N SER A 105 3.57 -11.48 6.41
CA SER A 105 4.42 -12.21 5.48
C SER A 105 4.17 -11.79 4.03
N LEU A 106 2.90 -11.61 3.62
CA LEU A 106 2.55 -11.14 2.27
C LEU A 106 3.06 -9.73 2.02
N MET A 107 2.89 -8.83 3.00
CA MET A 107 3.32 -7.45 2.88
C MET A 107 4.83 -7.28 2.73
N LYS A 108 5.65 -8.23 3.15
CA LYS A 108 7.10 -8.21 2.89
C LYS A 108 7.43 -8.26 1.40
N HIS A 109 6.58 -8.90 0.60
CA HIS A 109 6.79 -9.13 -0.83
C HIS A 109 6.00 -8.16 -1.75
N ILE A 110 5.25 -7.22 -1.18
CA ILE A 110 4.47 -6.24 -1.94
C ILE A 110 4.84 -4.84 -1.50
N SER A 111 5.21 -3.97 -2.44
CA SER A 111 5.27 -2.51 -2.27
C SER A 111 4.05 -1.88 -2.91
N MET A 112 3.48 -0.86 -2.27
CA MET A 112 2.35 -0.13 -2.83
C MET A 112 2.59 1.38 -2.78
N VAL A 113 2.39 2.04 -3.91
CA VAL A 113 2.33 3.50 -4.03
C VAL A 113 0.87 3.88 -4.20
N PHE A 114 0.34 4.62 -3.24
CA PHE A 114 -1.05 5.05 -3.22
C PHE A 114 -1.25 6.35 -4.00
N GLN A 115 -2.42 6.53 -4.59
CA GLN A 115 -2.84 7.78 -5.22
C GLN A 115 -2.74 8.97 -4.25
N ASN A 116 -3.24 8.80 -3.04
CA ASN A 116 -3.12 9.78 -1.96
C ASN A 116 -1.91 9.44 -1.11
N VAL A 117 -0.78 10.10 -1.40
CA VAL A 117 0.46 9.88 -0.67
C VAL A 117 0.41 10.53 0.71
N TYR A 118 0.70 9.75 1.74
CA TYR A 118 0.91 10.22 3.09
C TYR A 118 2.40 10.20 3.46
N LEU A 119 2.89 11.32 3.97
CA LEU A 119 4.22 11.42 4.58
C LEU A 119 4.06 11.70 6.07
N PHE A 120 4.89 11.04 6.87
CA PHE A 120 4.93 11.21 8.30
C PHE A 120 5.61 12.53 8.67
N GLN A 121 5.25 13.09 9.82
CA GLN A 121 5.90 14.27 10.39
C GLN A 121 7.31 13.90 10.87
N ASP A 122 8.25 13.85 9.94
CA ASP A 122 9.64 13.47 10.16
C ASP A 122 10.49 14.02 9.01
N THR A 123 11.79 13.72 8.98
CA THR A 123 12.68 14.10 7.89
C THR A 123 12.31 13.38 6.58
N ILE A 124 12.71 13.95 5.44
CA ILE A 124 12.57 13.28 4.15
C ILE A 124 13.34 11.96 4.16
N LYS A 125 14.54 11.93 4.75
CA LYS A 125 15.34 10.72 4.94
C LYS A 125 14.54 9.62 5.61
N ASN A 126 13.94 9.89 6.76
CA ASN A 126 13.18 8.91 7.53
C ASN A 126 11.90 8.49 6.79
N ASN A 127 11.26 9.41 6.07
CA ASN A 127 10.14 9.06 5.21
C ASN A 127 10.50 8.06 4.11
N ILE A 128 11.69 8.15 3.52
CA ILE A 128 12.18 7.16 2.54
C ILE A 128 12.58 5.88 3.25
N ARG A 129 13.33 5.97 4.37
CA ARG A 129 13.81 4.83 5.18
C ARG A 129 12.67 3.95 5.68
N PHE A 130 11.44 4.47 5.77
CA PHE A 130 10.27 3.67 6.14
C PHE A 130 10.06 2.43 5.25
N GLY A 131 10.57 2.44 4.01
CA GLY A 131 10.54 1.27 3.12
C GLY A 131 11.47 0.13 3.58
N LYS A 132 12.61 0.46 4.25
CA LYS A 132 13.62 -0.48 4.75
C LYS A 132 14.30 0.18 5.96
N PRO A 133 13.87 -0.14 7.20
CA PRO A 133 14.31 0.55 8.41
C PRO A 133 15.82 0.54 8.67
N ASP A 134 16.50 -0.52 8.25
CA ASP A 134 17.95 -0.74 8.37
C ASP A 134 18.77 -0.22 7.18
N ALA A 135 18.13 0.49 6.24
CA ALA A 135 18.80 1.05 5.08
C ALA A 135 19.86 2.09 5.46
N THR A 136 21.02 1.99 4.81
CA THR A 136 22.08 2.98 4.89
C THR A 136 21.69 4.28 4.18
N ASP A 137 22.36 5.38 4.50
CA ASP A 137 22.12 6.66 3.83
C ASP A 137 22.42 6.56 2.31
N ALA A 138 23.41 5.77 1.90
CA ALA A 138 23.73 5.54 0.50
C ALA A 138 22.58 4.82 -0.25
N GLU A 139 21.96 3.81 0.35
CA GLU A 139 20.79 3.12 -0.22
C GLU A 139 19.59 4.06 -0.36
N ILE A 140 19.39 4.94 0.63
CA ILE A 140 18.32 5.95 0.61
C ILE A 140 18.53 6.94 -0.54
N GLU A 141 19.77 7.45 -0.71
CA GLU A 141 20.11 8.36 -1.81
C GLU A 141 19.95 7.70 -3.17
N GLU A 142 20.38 6.45 -3.31
CA GLU A 142 20.24 5.70 -4.55
C GLU A 142 18.77 5.48 -4.92
N ALA A 143 17.92 5.10 -3.95
CA ALA A 143 16.47 5.00 -4.14
C ALA A 143 15.86 6.35 -4.54
N ALA A 144 16.30 7.44 -3.92
CA ALA A 144 15.86 8.80 -4.25
C ALA A 144 16.27 9.23 -5.67
N ARG A 145 17.47 8.85 -6.14
CA ARG A 145 17.92 9.09 -7.52
C ARG A 145 17.05 8.34 -8.51
N LYS A 146 16.80 7.05 -8.28
CA LYS A 146 15.92 6.21 -9.11
C LYS A 146 14.50 6.76 -9.17
N ALA A 147 14.00 7.32 -8.08
CA ALA A 147 12.68 7.96 -8.01
C ALA A 147 12.66 9.42 -8.53
N CYS A 148 13.77 9.94 -9.05
CA CYS A 148 13.91 11.32 -9.52
C CYS A 148 13.55 12.36 -8.45
N CYS A 149 13.84 12.09 -7.17
CA CYS A 149 13.59 13.03 -6.08
C CYS A 149 14.86 13.61 -5.43
N HIS A 150 16.04 13.05 -5.68
CA HIS A 150 17.32 13.52 -5.14
C HIS A 150 17.57 15.00 -5.42
N ASP A 151 17.42 15.44 -6.68
CA ASP A 151 17.77 16.79 -7.10
C ASP A 151 16.92 17.87 -6.43
N PHE A 152 15.63 17.64 -6.24
CA PHE A 152 14.82 18.62 -5.51
C PHE A 152 15.10 18.58 -4.01
N ILE A 153 15.37 17.39 -3.44
CA ILE A 153 15.75 17.28 -2.02
C ILE A 153 17.01 18.08 -1.73
N MET A 154 18.03 17.99 -2.59
CA MET A 154 19.29 18.72 -2.43
C MET A 154 19.15 20.24 -2.58
N LYS A 155 18.09 20.73 -3.22
CA LYS A 155 17.77 22.16 -3.29
C LYS A 155 17.11 22.71 -2.02
N LEU A 156 16.64 21.84 -1.13
CA LEU A 156 16.07 22.26 0.15
C LEU A 156 17.18 22.67 1.12
N PRO A 157 16.94 23.67 2.00
CA PRO A 157 17.98 24.20 2.90
C PRO A 157 18.66 23.16 3.80
N LYS A 158 17.97 22.08 4.14
CA LYS A 158 18.47 20.97 4.98
C LYS A 158 18.56 19.64 4.21
N GLY A 159 18.41 19.65 2.89
CA GLY A 159 18.46 18.44 2.08
C GLY A 159 17.56 17.33 2.64
N TYR A 160 18.13 16.15 2.82
CA TYR A 160 17.44 14.98 3.38
C TYR A 160 16.96 15.14 4.82
N GLU A 161 17.59 16.03 5.60
CA GLU A 161 17.21 16.35 6.98
C GLU A 161 16.08 17.39 7.06
N THR A 162 15.49 17.78 5.92
CA THR A 162 14.33 18.66 5.88
C THR A 162 13.14 17.98 6.51
N LEU A 163 12.56 18.61 7.56
CA LEU A 163 11.34 18.15 8.20
C LEU A 163 10.14 18.38 7.29
N VAL A 164 9.36 17.35 7.10
CA VAL A 164 8.09 17.40 6.39
C VAL A 164 6.98 17.52 7.44
N GLY A 165 6.09 18.48 7.27
CA GLY A 165 4.91 18.62 8.13
C GLY A 165 3.96 17.43 7.97
N GLU A 166 2.97 17.35 8.87
CA GLU A 166 1.94 16.31 8.85
C GLU A 166 1.29 16.21 7.45
N GLY A 167 1.23 14.99 6.90
CA GLY A 167 0.74 14.74 5.55
C GLY A 167 1.63 15.31 4.43
N GLY A 168 2.84 15.83 4.74
CA GLY A 168 3.75 16.42 3.76
C GLY A 168 3.28 17.77 3.22
N CYS A 169 2.60 18.58 4.04
CA CYS A 169 1.99 19.85 3.63
C CYS A 169 2.98 20.90 3.05
N THR A 170 4.28 20.74 3.30
CA THR A 170 5.36 21.62 2.79
C THR A 170 5.84 21.24 1.39
N LEU A 171 5.40 20.12 0.84
CA LEU A 171 5.81 19.59 -0.46
C LEU A 171 4.64 19.60 -1.44
N SER A 172 4.94 19.80 -2.72
CA SER A 172 3.97 19.63 -3.81
C SER A 172 3.51 18.17 -3.94
N GLY A 173 2.37 17.93 -4.59
CA GLY A 173 1.85 16.59 -4.83
C GLY A 173 2.85 15.69 -5.55
N GLY A 174 3.52 16.20 -6.58
CA GLY A 174 4.53 15.44 -7.33
C GLY A 174 5.79 15.11 -6.52
N GLU A 175 6.22 15.99 -5.60
CA GLU A 175 7.35 15.73 -4.70
C GLU A 175 7.00 14.63 -3.69
N LYS A 176 5.79 14.68 -3.10
CA LYS A 176 5.29 13.63 -2.20
C LYS A 176 5.25 12.28 -2.92
N GLN A 177 4.74 12.26 -4.16
CA GLN A 177 4.64 11.04 -4.95
C GLN A 177 6.01 10.43 -5.23
N ARG A 178 7.00 11.25 -5.64
CA ARG A 178 8.37 10.76 -5.85
C ARG A 178 9.02 10.22 -4.57
N ILE A 179 8.77 10.82 -3.41
CA ILE A 179 9.23 10.29 -2.11
C ILE A 179 8.57 8.93 -1.83
N SER A 180 7.28 8.78 -2.11
CA SER A 180 6.58 7.50 -1.97
C SER A 180 7.12 6.43 -2.92
N ILE A 181 7.47 6.81 -4.15
CA ILE A 181 8.13 5.91 -5.11
C ILE A 181 9.53 5.51 -4.61
N ALA A 182 10.33 6.46 -4.05
CA ALA A 182 11.62 6.14 -3.45
C ALA A 182 11.49 5.14 -2.30
N ARG A 183 10.46 5.30 -1.45
CA ARG A 183 10.12 4.34 -0.39
C ARG A 183 9.83 2.95 -0.95
N ALA A 184 9.06 2.87 -2.03
CA ALA A 184 8.72 1.61 -2.68
C ALA A 184 9.94 0.94 -3.35
N ILE A 185 10.81 1.73 -3.98
CA ILE A 185 12.07 1.26 -4.57
C ILE A 185 13.01 0.73 -3.48
N LEU A 186 13.19 1.47 -2.38
CA LEU A 186 14.07 1.08 -1.28
C LEU A 186 13.66 -0.24 -0.62
N LYS A 187 12.39 -0.55 -0.63
CA LYS A 187 11.85 -1.81 -0.09
C LYS A 187 12.28 -3.04 -0.90
N GLU A 188 12.58 -2.87 -2.19
CA GLU A 188 13.01 -3.95 -3.10
C GLU A 188 12.03 -5.14 -3.17
N ALA A 189 10.76 -4.89 -2.94
CA ALA A 189 9.73 -5.93 -3.01
C ALA A 189 9.58 -6.45 -4.46
N PRO A 190 9.40 -7.78 -4.66
CA PRO A 190 9.26 -8.39 -5.99
C PRO A 190 7.99 -7.96 -6.73
N VAL A 191 6.99 -7.46 -6.01
CA VAL A 191 5.75 -6.92 -6.57
C VAL A 191 5.62 -5.45 -6.20
N VAL A 192 5.42 -4.60 -7.20
CA VAL A 192 5.14 -3.17 -7.00
C VAL A 192 3.78 -2.85 -7.59
N LEU A 193 2.88 -2.34 -6.76
CA LEU A 193 1.54 -1.90 -7.13
C LEU A 193 1.52 -0.37 -7.14
N LEU A 194 1.15 0.22 -8.28
CA LEU A 194 1.06 1.67 -8.47
C LEU A 194 -0.40 2.04 -8.69
N ASP A 195 -0.97 2.85 -7.79
CA ASP A 195 -2.34 3.37 -7.88
C ASP A 195 -2.26 4.87 -8.21
N GLU A 196 -2.60 5.23 -9.45
CA GLU A 196 -2.61 6.61 -9.96
C GLU A 196 -4.03 7.16 -10.14
#